data_26e51fb3aa2eaab35b8c91fcd5f049ff
#
_entry.id   26e51fb3aa2eaab35b8c91fcd5f049ff
#
_cell.length_a   1.000
_cell.length_b   1.000
_cell.length_c   1.000
_cell.angle_alpha   90.00
_cell.angle_beta   90.00
_cell.angle_gamma   90.00
#
_symmetry.space_group_name_H-M   'P 1'
#
loop_
_entity.id
_entity.type
_entity.pdbx_description
1 polymer ?
#
loop_
_entity_poly.entity_id
_entity_poly.type
_entity_poly.pdbx_seq_one_letter_code
_entity_poly.pdbx_strand_id
1 'polypeptide(L)'
;MTLHIDIPDENLAGILAKAFKNRSFLAGFVITALVAAVAIISFLWTPYDVTRLVISDKTQAPSLAHWFGTDHFGRDILSMIMVGARNSIAVALVAVGIGMGIGVPLGAFAAARGGFVDDLLMRLNDLVFAFPALLSAIMITAIFGPGAFNAIIAIGIFNIPVFARVARAGALAIWPREFILAARAAGKSRTLISIEHVLPNIATLLLVQGTIQFALGILAEAGLSYVGLGTQPPMPSWGRMLFDAQTRMVVAPWMAIFPGMAIVVTVLGLNLLGDGIADILDPKSRRQR
;
A
#
# COMPACT_ATOMS: atom_id res chain seq x y z
N MET A 1 6.19 43.69 20.61
CA MET A 1 5.70 43.42 19.24
C MET A 1 5.42 41.92 19.18
N THR A 2 4.22 41.54 19.63
CA THR A 2 3.76 40.14 19.74
C THR A 2 3.33 39.72 18.34
N LEU A 3 4.15 38.87 17.69
CA LEU A 3 3.76 38.15 16.48
C LEU A 3 2.69 37.13 16.90
N HIS A 4 1.43 37.51 16.74
CA HIS A 4 0.33 36.56 16.67
C HIS A 4 0.54 35.72 15.39
N ILE A 5 1.08 34.54 15.57
CA ILE A 5 1.00 33.51 14.52
C ILE A 5 -0.43 32.95 14.68
N ASP A 6 -1.35 33.53 13.90
CA ASP A 6 -2.64 32.91 13.66
C ASP A 6 -2.37 31.55 13.00
N ILE A 7 -2.44 30.49 13.76
CA ILE A 7 -2.61 29.14 13.26
C ILE A 7 -4.12 29.04 13.02
N PRO A 8 -4.61 29.17 11.77
CA PRO A 8 -6.01 28.93 11.53
C PRO A 8 -6.26 27.45 11.80
N ASP A 9 -7.13 27.16 12.76
CA ASP A 9 -7.78 25.86 12.88
C ASP A 9 -8.44 25.57 11.53
N GLU A 10 -7.75 24.80 10.67
CA GLU A 10 -8.40 24.32 9.46
C GLU A 10 -9.51 23.36 9.89
N ASN A 11 -10.72 23.87 9.95
CA ASN A 11 -11.93 23.08 10.15
C ASN A 11 -11.96 21.97 9.12
N LEU A 12 -12.37 20.77 9.52
CA LEU A 12 -12.53 19.57 8.67
C LEU A 12 -13.23 19.94 7.35
N ALA A 13 -14.18 20.88 7.36
CA ALA A 13 -14.87 21.42 6.21
C ALA A 13 -13.93 22.09 5.18
N GLY A 14 -12.88 22.78 5.63
CA GLY A 14 -11.88 23.41 4.74
C GLY A 14 -11.00 22.39 4.03
N ILE A 15 -10.58 21.34 4.74
CA ILE A 15 -9.81 20.22 4.16
C ILE A 15 -10.68 19.48 3.13
N LEU A 16 -11.92 19.16 3.46
CA LEU A 16 -12.86 18.52 2.54
C LEU A 16 -13.10 19.36 1.28
N ALA A 17 -13.30 20.69 1.42
CA ALA A 17 -13.48 21.58 0.28
C ALA A 17 -12.27 21.61 -0.66
N LYS A 18 -11.04 21.53 -0.10
CA LYS A 18 -9.81 21.38 -0.90
C LYS A 18 -9.72 20.04 -1.58
N ALA A 19 -10.09 18.96 -0.89
CA ALA A 19 -10.11 17.60 -1.42
C ALA A 19 -11.02 17.50 -2.66
N PHE A 20 -12.23 18.06 -2.60
CA PHE A 20 -13.16 18.08 -3.73
C PHE A 20 -12.72 18.98 -4.91
N LYS A 21 -11.79 19.91 -4.69
CA LYS A 21 -11.23 20.75 -5.76
C LYS A 21 -9.96 20.17 -6.39
N ASN A 22 -9.29 19.24 -5.72
CA ASN A 22 -8.08 18.63 -6.23
C ASN A 22 -8.43 17.45 -7.15
N ARG A 23 -8.11 17.59 -8.44
CA ARG A 23 -8.45 16.60 -9.47
C ARG A 23 -7.72 15.27 -9.26
N SER A 24 -6.46 15.30 -8.82
CA SER A 24 -5.67 14.10 -8.55
C SER A 24 -6.26 13.32 -7.38
N PHE A 25 -6.61 14.01 -6.28
CA PHE A 25 -7.30 13.39 -5.14
C PHE A 25 -8.62 12.76 -5.56
N LEU A 26 -9.46 13.51 -6.28
CA LEU A 26 -10.79 13.02 -6.67
C LEU A 26 -10.70 11.80 -7.58
N ALA A 27 -9.85 11.86 -8.62
CA ALA A 27 -9.64 10.73 -9.52
C ALA A 27 -9.06 9.50 -8.78
N GLY A 28 -8.03 9.70 -7.96
CA GLY A 28 -7.42 8.64 -7.15
C GLY A 28 -8.40 8.03 -6.15
N PHE A 29 -9.20 8.86 -5.48
CA PHE A 29 -10.22 8.40 -4.55
C PHE A 29 -11.31 7.58 -5.25
N VAL A 30 -11.84 8.06 -6.38
CA VAL A 30 -12.90 7.35 -7.13
C VAL A 30 -12.38 5.99 -7.61
N ILE A 31 -11.19 5.95 -8.22
CA ILE A 31 -10.61 4.69 -8.71
C ILE A 31 -10.39 3.72 -7.54
N THR A 32 -9.75 4.17 -6.46
CA THR A 32 -9.44 3.32 -5.30
C THR A 32 -10.72 2.84 -4.62
N ALA A 33 -11.73 3.72 -4.49
CA ALA A 33 -13.03 3.38 -3.92
C ALA A 33 -13.79 2.36 -4.78
N LEU A 34 -13.74 2.48 -6.11
CA LEU A 34 -14.34 1.49 -7.01
C LEU A 34 -13.67 0.13 -6.89
N VAL A 35 -12.34 0.07 -6.86
CA VAL A 35 -11.60 -1.18 -6.67
C VAL A 35 -11.90 -1.81 -5.31
N ALA A 36 -11.94 -0.99 -4.25
CA ALA A 36 -12.31 -1.45 -2.90
C ALA A 36 -13.76 -1.94 -2.86
N ALA A 37 -14.69 -1.26 -3.53
CA ALA A 37 -16.08 -1.69 -3.64
C ALA A 37 -16.21 -3.04 -4.35
N VAL A 38 -15.50 -3.25 -5.47
CA VAL A 38 -15.45 -4.53 -6.19
C VAL A 38 -14.90 -5.63 -5.28
N ALA A 39 -13.83 -5.36 -4.52
CA ALA A 39 -13.27 -6.31 -3.57
C ALA A 39 -14.28 -6.67 -2.45
N ILE A 40 -14.99 -5.68 -1.90
CA ILE A 40 -16.01 -5.89 -0.86
C ILE A 40 -17.23 -6.66 -1.41
N ILE A 41 -17.73 -6.28 -2.59
CA ILE A 41 -18.83 -6.96 -3.25
C ILE A 41 -18.49 -8.44 -3.47
N SER A 42 -17.23 -8.76 -3.80
CA SER A 42 -16.82 -10.14 -4.03
C SER A 42 -16.95 -11.08 -2.84
N PHE A 43 -17.13 -10.56 -1.62
CA PHE A 43 -17.47 -11.39 -0.45
C PHE A 43 -18.92 -11.87 -0.44
N LEU A 44 -19.81 -11.10 -1.06
CA LEU A 44 -21.24 -11.35 -1.06
C LEU A 44 -21.70 -11.95 -2.39
N TRP A 45 -21.08 -11.55 -3.48
CA TRP A 45 -21.52 -11.90 -4.82
C TRP A 45 -20.41 -11.84 -5.85
N THR A 46 -20.37 -12.84 -6.71
CA THR A 46 -19.64 -12.88 -7.98
C THR A 46 -20.53 -13.46 -9.07
N PRO A 47 -20.38 -13.08 -10.36
CA PRO A 47 -21.19 -13.66 -11.43
C PRO A 47 -21.16 -15.19 -11.48
N TYR A 48 -19.98 -15.77 -11.21
CA TYR A 48 -19.77 -17.23 -11.19
C TYR A 48 -18.90 -17.63 -10.00
N ASP A 49 -19.02 -18.90 -9.58
CA ASP A 49 -18.14 -19.49 -8.56
C ASP A 49 -16.71 -19.67 -9.14
N VAL A 50 -15.74 -19.00 -8.54
CA VAL A 50 -14.33 -19.02 -8.98
C VAL A 50 -13.62 -20.35 -8.71
N THR A 51 -14.21 -21.22 -7.89
CA THR A 51 -13.64 -22.54 -7.56
C THR A 51 -14.17 -23.64 -8.47
N ARG A 52 -15.30 -23.39 -9.15
CA ARG A 52 -15.93 -24.36 -10.04
C ARG A 52 -15.19 -24.45 -11.38
N LEU A 53 -14.75 -25.66 -11.72
CA LEU A 53 -14.10 -25.95 -12.99
C LEU A 53 -15.15 -26.39 -14.02
N VAL A 54 -15.22 -25.70 -15.17
CA VAL A 54 -16.17 -26.01 -16.25
C VAL A 54 -15.38 -26.26 -17.54
N ILE A 55 -14.97 -27.50 -17.72
CA ILE A 55 -14.05 -27.89 -18.81
C ILE A 55 -14.60 -27.60 -20.23
N SER A 56 -15.94 -27.61 -20.39
CA SER A 56 -16.59 -27.22 -21.65
C SER A 56 -16.35 -25.76 -22.02
N ASP A 57 -16.09 -24.90 -21.03
CA ASP A 57 -15.99 -23.45 -21.20
C ASP A 57 -14.54 -22.95 -21.18
N LYS A 58 -13.58 -23.86 -21.41
CA LYS A 58 -12.15 -23.53 -21.45
C LYS A 58 -11.83 -22.46 -22.48
N THR A 59 -11.06 -21.44 -22.07
CA THR A 59 -10.47 -20.42 -22.94
C THR A 59 -11.47 -19.79 -23.92
N GLN A 60 -12.71 -19.57 -23.46
CA GLN A 60 -13.70 -18.83 -24.24
C GLN A 60 -13.33 -17.35 -24.28
N ALA A 61 -13.42 -16.76 -25.46
CA ALA A 61 -13.24 -15.32 -25.64
C ALA A 61 -14.33 -14.52 -24.90
N PRO A 62 -14.11 -13.24 -24.60
CA PRO A 62 -15.14 -12.36 -24.05
C PRO A 62 -16.47 -12.45 -24.79
N SER A 63 -17.56 -12.65 -24.04
CA SER A 63 -18.92 -12.87 -24.56
C SER A 63 -19.95 -12.30 -23.59
N LEU A 64 -21.24 -12.33 -23.97
CA LEU A 64 -22.33 -11.92 -23.07
C LEU A 64 -22.47 -12.84 -21.85
N ALA A 65 -22.10 -14.12 -21.96
CA ALA A 65 -22.08 -15.05 -20.84
C ALA A 65 -20.88 -14.82 -19.93
N HIS A 66 -19.70 -14.56 -20.52
CA HIS A 66 -18.45 -14.31 -19.81
C HIS A 66 -17.84 -13.01 -20.31
N TRP A 67 -18.11 -11.90 -19.63
CA TRP A 67 -17.75 -10.55 -20.11
C TRP A 67 -16.24 -10.39 -20.38
N PHE A 68 -15.40 -11.01 -19.57
CA PHE A 68 -13.94 -10.99 -19.75
C PHE A 68 -13.38 -12.33 -20.27
N GLY A 69 -14.28 -13.22 -20.70
CA GLY A 69 -13.92 -14.58 -21.13
C GLY A 69 -13.63 -15.51 -19.95
N THR A 70 -13.10 -16.67 -20.28
CA THR A 70 -12.78 -17.72 -19.30
C THR A 70 -11.31 -18.09 -19.33
N ASP A 71 -10.83 -18.70 -18.25
CA ASP A 71 -9.48 -19.22 -18.15
C ASP A 71 -9.35 -20.66 -18.74
N HIS A 72 -8.19 -21.23 -18.52
CA HIS A 72 -7.87 -22.59 -19.01
C HIS A 72 -8.59 -23.73 -18.27
N PHE A 73 -9.29 -23.42 -17.18
CA PHE A 73 -10.16 -24.36 -16.47
C PHE A 73 -11.64 -24.05 -16.69
N GLY A 74 -11.98 -23.04 -17.51
CA GLY A 74 -13.35 -22.58 -17.75
C GLY A 74 -13.91 -21.71 -16.61
N ARG A 75 -13.04 -21.14 -15.76
CA ARG A 75 -13.46 -20.20 -14.72
C ARG A 75 -13.64 -18.80 -15.30
N ASP A 76 -14.66 -18.08 -14.86
CA ASP A 76 -14.95 -16.72 -15.31
C ASP A 76 -13.93 -15.71 -14.84
N ILE A 77 -13.30 -14.98 -15.77
CA ILE A 77 -12.21 -14.05 -15.47
C ILE A 77 -12.70 -12.84 -14.69
N LEU A 78 -13.90 -12.32 -14.96
CA LEU A 78 -14.43 -11.19 -14.19
C LEU A 78 -14.60 -11.56 -12.71
N SER A 79 -15.21 -12.72 -12.44
CA SER A 79 -15.37 -13.24 -11.07
C SER A 79 -14.02 -13.44 -10.38
N MET A 80 -13.04 -13.98 -11.12
CA MET A 80 -11.67 -14.13 -10.61
C MET A 80 -10.99 -12.79 -10.32
N ILE A 81 -11.22 -11.75 -11.12
CA ILE A 81 -10.68 -10.39 -10.87
C ILE A 81 -11.31 -9.80 -9.62
N MET A 82 -12.60 -9.97 -9.41
CA MET A 82 -13.29 -9.49 -8.21
C MET A 82 -12.73 -10.15 -6.93
N VAL A 83 -12.59 -11.46 -6.92
CA VAL A 83 -11.99 -12.20 -5.78
C VAL A 83 -10.48 -11.92 -5.68
N GLY A 84 -9.79 -11.80 -6.80
CA GLY A 84 -8.38 -11.43 -6.87
C GLY A 84 -8.11 -10.05 -6.27
N ALA A 85 -9.00 -9.06 -6.49
CA ALA A 85 -8.93 -7.75 -5.85
C ALA A 85 -8.87 -7.86 -4.34
N ARG A 86 -9.78 -8.66 -3.74
CA ARG A 86 -9.81 -8.90 -2.29
C ARG A 86 -8.49 -9.46 -1.78
N ASN A 87 -7.95 -10.48 -2.46
CA ASN A 87 -6.75 -11.18 -2.02
C ASN A 87 -5.50 -10.30 -2.20
N SER A 88 -5.31 -9.67 -3.37
CA SER A 88 -4.17 -8.80 -3.64
C SER A 88 -4.14 -7.57 -2.72
N ILE A 89 -5.31 -6.93 -2.49
CA ILE A 89 -5.45 -5.80 -1.58
C ILE A 89 -5.15 -6.23 -0.14
N ALA A 90 -5.71 -7.35 0.33
CA ALA A 90 -5.50 -7.82 1.70
C ALA A 90 -4.02 -8.11 1.98
N VAL A 91 -3.33 -8.80 1.07
CA VAL A 91 -1.88 -9.08 1.20
C VAL A 91 -1.08 -7.78 1.30
N ALA A 92 -1.31 -6.83 0.38
CA ALA A 92 -0.60 -5.56 0.38
C ALA A 92 -0.92 -4.72 1.62
N LEU A 93 -2.19 -4.64 2.04
CA LEU A 93 -2.62 -3.87 3.21
C LEU A 93 -1.98 -4.39 4.50
N VAL A 94 -1.99 -5.71 4.71
CA VAL A 94 -1.40 -6.31 5.91
C VAL A 94 0.12 -6.15 5.91
N ALA A 95 0.79 -6.34 4.76
CA ALA A 95 2.23 -6.16 4.63
C ALA A 95 2.65 -4.70 4.92
N VAL A 96 1.93 -3.72 4.38
CA VAL A 96 2.18 -2.29 4.68
C VAL A 96 1.86 -1.98 6.14
N GLY A 97 0.80 -2.57 6.68
CA GLY A 97 0.43 -2.45 8.11
C GLY A 97 1.53 -2.94 9.05
N ILE A 98 2.17 -4.08 8.73
CA ILE A 98 3.36 -4.58 9.46
C ILE A 98 4.51 -3.57 9.37
N GLY A 99 4.82 -3.12 8.15
CA GLY A 99 5.89 -2.15 7.92
C GLY A 99 5.68 -0.85 8.70
N MET A 100 4.48 -0.29 8.64
CA MET A 100 4.10 0.94 9.34
C MET A 100 4.05 0.72 10.87
N GLY A 101 3.40 -0.36 11.32
CA GLY A 101 3.21 -0.66 12.73
C GLY A 101 4.50 -0.90 13.50
N ILE A 102 5.55 -1.41 12.83
CA ILE A 102 6.87 -1.63 13.43
C ILE A 102 7.83 -0.48 13.06
N GLY A 103 7.87 -0.08 11.80
CA GLY A 103 8.84 0.91 11.31
C GLY A 103 8.63 2.30 11.89
N VAL A 104 7.37 2.77 11.99
CA VAL A 104 7.10 4.12 12.52
C VAL A 104 7.53 4.25 13.99
N PRO A 105 7.18 3.34 14.91
CA PRO A 105 7.70 3.37 16.27
C PRO A 105 9.22 3.31 16.36
N LEU A 106 9.87 2.45 15.55
CA LEU A 106 11.32 2.34 15.51
C LEU A 106 11.99 3.65 15.06
N GLY A 107 11.49 4.27 13.99
CA GLY A 107 12.03 5.53 13.50
C GLY A 107 11.81 6.70 14.45
N ALA A 108 10.62 6.80 15.04
CA ALA A 108 10.31 7.81 16.05
C ALA A 108 11.16 7.63 17.31
N PHE A 109 11.38 6.39 17.75
CA PHE A 109 12.25 6.05 18.87
C PHE A 109 13.72 6.41 18.60
N ALA A 110 14.24 6.07 17.41
CA ALA A 110 15.59 6.40 16.97
C ALA A 110 15.81 7.92 17.05
N ALA A 111 14.92 8.71 16.45
CA ALA A 111 14.98 10.18 16.48
C ALA A 111 14.89 10.76 17.90
N ALA A 112 14.07 10.16 18.77
CA ALA A 112 13.90 10.63 20.15
C ALA A 112 15.14 10.37 21.01
N ARG A 113 15.85 9.25 20.80
CA ARG A 113 17.04 8.88 21.58
C ARG A 113 18.29 9.56 21.05
N GLY A 114 18.48 9.58 19.73
CA GLY A 114 19.69 10.08 19.09
C GLY A 114 20.94 9.24 19.40
N GLY A 115 22.12 9.72 18.98
CA GLY A 115 23.40 9.12 19.28
C GLY A 115 23.52 7.66 18.86
N PHE A 116 24.19 6.85 19.68
CA PHE A 116 24.46 5.43 19.37
C PHE A 116 23.22 4.60 19.05
N VAL A 117 22.08 4.85 19.74
CA VAL A 117 20.84 4.10 19.50
C VAL A 117 20.30 4.39 18.11
N ASP A 118 20.30 5.64 17.70
CA ASP A 118 19.90 6.06 16.37
C ASP A 118 20.80 5.44 15.30
N ASP A 119 22.11 5.54 15.47
CA ASP A 119 23.08 4.97 14.54
C ASP A 119 22.95 3.45 14.41
N LEU A 120 22.77 2.74 15.52
CA LEU A 120 22.59 1.29 15.50
C LEU A 120 21.33 0.86 14.76
N LEU A 121 20.18 1.50 15.06
CA LEU A 121 18.91 1.19 14.41
C LEU A 121 18.96 1.50 12.91
N MET A 122 19.60 2.60 12.51
CA MET A 122 19.74 2.93 11.09
C MET A 122 20.68 1.98 10.37
N ARG A 123 21.78 1.53 10.99
CA ARG A 123 22.66 0.50 10.40
C ARG A 123 21.96 -0.84 10.21
N LEU A 124 21.09 -1.25 11.15
CA LEU A 124 20.26 -2.45 10.96
C LEU A 124 19.27 -2.29 9.81
N ASN A 125 18.66 -1.10 9.65
CA ASN A 125 17.84 -0.81 8.48
C ASN A 125 18.64 -0.82 7.19
N ASP A 126 19.87 -0.30 7.20
CA ASP A 126 20.76 -0.31 6.03
C ASP A 126 21.12 -1.73 5.61
N LEU A 127 21.29 -2.64 6.58
CA LEU A 127 21.53 -4.06 6.30
C LEU A 127 20.35 -4.71 5.54
N VAL A 128 19.10 -4.39 5.92
CA VAL A 128 17.93 -4.89 5.19
C VAL A 128 17.88 -4.32 3.77
N PHE A 129 18.20 -3.04 3.58
CA PHE A 129 18.24 -2.41 2.26
C PHE A 129 19.41 -2.85 1.37
N ALA A 130 20.47 -3.44 1.95
CA ALA A 130 21.58 -4.00 1.16
C ALA A 130 21.12 -5.16 0.24
N PHE A 131 19.99 -5.79 0.56
CA PHE A 131 19.41 -6.85 -0.23
C PHE A 131 18.26 -6.31 -1.10
N PRO A 132 18.21 -6.67 -2.40
CA PRO A 132 17.08 -6.32 -3.25
C PRO A 132 15.77 -6.91 -2.70
N ALA A 133 14.79 -6.07 -2.38
CA ALA A 133 13.56 -6.45 -1.66
C ALA A 133 12.84 -7.63 -2.33
N LEU A 134 12.65 -7.58 -3.67
CA LEU A 134 11.96 -8.64 -4.40
C LEU A 134 12.73 -9.96 -4.37
N LEU A 135 14.06 -9.93 -4.54
CA LEU A 135 14.89 -11.14 -4.49
C LEU A 135 14.85 -11.78 -3.11
N SER A 136 14.92 -10.97 -2.05
CA SER A 136 14.83 -11.46 -0.68
C SER A 136 13.44 -12.01 -0.37
N ALA A 137 12.38 -11.40 -0.89
CA ALA A 137 11.03 -11.93 -0.75
C ALA A 137 10.88 -13.29 -1.48
N ILE A 138 11.46 -13.43 -2.67
CA ILE A 138 11.55 -14.71 -3.40
C ILE A 138 12.31 -15.75 -2.55
N MET A 139 13.45 -15.40 -1.97
CA MET A 139 14.24 -16.31 -1.13
C MET A 139 13.45 -16.76 0.11
N ILE A 140 12.78 -15.83 0.81
CA ILE A 140 11.97 -16.16 1.98
C ILE A 140 10.84 -17.11 1.59
N THR A 141 10.09 -16.80 0.54
CA THR A 141 8.97 -17.65 0.09
C THR A 141 9.43 -18.99 -0.50
N ALA A 142 10.62 -19.06 -1.09
CA ALA A 142 11.21 -20.30 -1.56
C ALA A 142 11.63 -21.23 -0.40
N ILE A 143 12.14 -20.67 0.71
CA ILE A 143 12.59 -21.43 1.89
C ILE A 143 11.39 -21.88 2.75
N PHE A 144 10.47 -20.96 3.06
CA PHE A 144 9.34 -21.20 3.95
C PHE A 144 8.09 -21.72 3.22
N GLY A 145 8.15 -21.82 1.91
CA GLY A 145 7.07 -22.29 1.04
C GLY A 145 6.28 -21.16 0.40
N PRO A 146 5.65 -21.43 -0.76
CA PRO A 146 4.78 -20.47 -1.43
C PRO A 146 3.48 -20.26 -0.65
N GLY A 147 2.92 -19.05 -0.73
CA GLY A 147 1.65 -18.73 -0.10
C GLY A 147 1.50 -17.25 0.28
N ALA A 148 0.26 -16.81 0.39
CA ALA A 148 -0.08 -15.42 0.72
C ALA A 148 0.51 -15.00 2.08
N PHE A 149 0.52 -15.89 3.08
CA PHE A 149 1.06 -15.59 4.40
C PHE A 149 2.56 -15.29 4.37
N ASN A 150 3.35 -16.14 3.69
CA ASN A 150 4.79 -15.93 3.55
C ASN A 150 5.11 -14.70 2.70
N ALA A 151 4.30 -14.42 1.67
CA ALA A 151 4.39 -13.19 0.88
C ALA A 151 4.14 -11.94 1.75
N ILE A 152 3.12 -11.96 2.61
CA ILE A 152 2.82 -10.87 3.56
C ILE A 152 4.04 -10.60 4.46
N ILE A 153 4.60 -11.63 5.07
CA ILE A 153 5.76 -11.50 5.96
C ILE A 153 6.96 -10.95 5.19
N ALA A 154 7.24 -11.50 4.02
CA ALA A 154 8.36 -11.08 3.20
C ALA A 154 8.25 -9.61 2.79
N ILE A 155 7.11 -9.18 2.22
CA ILE A 155 6.86 -7.80 1.82
C ILE A 155 6.86 -6.88 3.07
N GLY A 156 6.24 -7.33 4.17
CA GLY A 156 6.14 -6.58 5.43
C GLY A 156 7.50 -6.25 6.03
N ILE A 157 8.42 -7.22 6.08
CA ILE A 157 9.79 -7.03 6.59
C ILE A 157 10.52 -5.92 5.83
N PHE A 158 10.40 -5.89 4.49
CA PHE A 158 11.04 -4.86 3.68
C PHE A 158 10.37 -3.49 3.77
N ASN A 159 9.13 -3.41 4.23
CA ASN A 159 8.46 -2.15 4.51
C ASN A 159 8.92 -1.51 5.83
N ILE A 160 9.38 -2.29 6.82
CA ILE A 160 9.81 -1.77 8.13
C ILE A 160 10.87 -0.68 7.99
N PRO A 161 12.02 -0.90 7.31
CA PRO A 161 13.05 0.12 7.20
C PRO A 161 12.62 1.35 6.40
N VAL A 162 11.69 1.21 5.44
CA VAL A 162 11.13 2.35 4.69
C VAL A 162 10.40 3.29 5.65
N PHE A 163 9.45 2.76 6.42
CA PHE A 163 8.70 3.56 7.38
C PHE A 163 9.57 4.06 8.54
N ALA A 164 10.56 3.28 8.98
CA ALA A 164 11.49 3.72 10.02
C ALA A 164 12.30 4.94 9.57
N ARG A 165 12.82 4.95 8.34
CA ARG A 165 13.56 6.10 7.80
C ARG A 165 12.68 7.33 7.63
N VAL A 166 11.47 7.17 7.10
CA VAL A 166 10.54 8.28 6.89
C VAL A 166 10.08 8.87 8.22
N ALA A 167 9.71 8.03 9.18
CA ALA A 167 9.31 8.48 10.51
C ALA A 167 10.46 9.18 11.24
N ARG A 168 11.69 8.63 11.16
CA ARG A 168 12.88 9.26 11.74
C ARG A 168 13.16 10.63 11.13
N ALA A 169 13.16 10.73 9.79
CA ALA A 169 13.43 11.99 9.10
C ALA A 169 12.40 13.07 9.48
N GLY A 170 11.11 12.71 9.48
CA GLY A 170 10.03 13.59 9.92
C GLY A 170 10.18 13.99 11.39
N ALA A 171 10.46 13.02 12.26
CA ALA A 171 10.63 13.28 13.70
C ALA A 171 11.81 14.22 13.99
N LEU A 172 12.96 14.03 13.33
CA LEU A 172 14.14 14.91 13.49
C LEU A 172 13.84 16.36 13.12
N ALA A 173 12.93 16.61 12.18
CA ALA A 173 12.50 17.97 11.83
C ALA A 173 11.59 18.61 12.91
N ILE A 174 10.91 17.81 13.73
CA ILE A 174 10.00 18.27 14.77
C ILE A 174 10.71 18.45 16.12
N TRP A 175 11.65 17.57 16.48
CA TRP A 175 12.33 17.58 17.78
C TRP A 175 12.97 18.93 18.19
N PRO A 176 13.56 19.76 17.30
CA PRO A 176 14.13 21.06 17.66
C PRO A 176 13.11 22.21 17.77
N ARG A 177 11.80 21.95 17.54
CA ARG A 177 10.76 22.98 17.58
C ARG A 177 10.51 23.48 19.00
N GLU A 178 10.17 24.78 19.15
CA GLU A 178 9.98 25.44 20.45
C GLU A 178 8.92 24.76 21.32
N PHE A 179 7.80 24.32 20.75
CA PHE A 179 6.75 23.63 21.51
C PHE A 179 7.21 22.26 22.06
N ILE A 180 8.16 21.59 21.41
CA ILE A 180 8.80 20.37 21.95
C ILE A 180 9.72 20.73 23.11
N LEU A 181 10.49 21.82 22.98
CA LEU A 181 11.36 22.28 24.06
C LEU A 181 10.53 22.68 25.29
N ALA A 182 9.39 23.35 25.09
CA ALA A 182 8.46 23.68 26.18
C ALA A 182 7.87 22.42 26.85
N ALA A 183 7.47 21.42 26.08
CA ALA A 183 6.98 20.15 26.61
C ALA A 183 8.05 19.41 27.43
N ARG A 184 9.32 19.46 26.99
CA ARG A 184 10.46 18.93 27.75
C ARG A 184 10.69 19.70 29.04
N ALA A 185 10.63 21.04 29.02
CA ALA A 185 10.76 21.88 30.20
C ALA A 185 9.63 21.62 31.21
N ALA A 186 8.43 21.26 30.73
CA ALA A 186 7.30 20.83 31.55
C ALA A 186 7.45 19.40 32.11
N GLY A 187 8.60 18.73 31.90
CA GLY A 187 8.89 17.41 32.46
C GLY A 187 8.30 16.21 31.69
N LYS A 188 7.73 16.40 30.47
CA LYS A 188 7.21 15.29 29.69
C LYS A 188 8.34 14.36 29.24
N SER A 189 8.09 13.05 29.31
CA SER A 189 9.05 12.03 28.80
C SER A 189 9.17 12.07 27.27
N ARG A 190 10.31 11.61 26.74
CA ARG A 190 10.53 11.55 25.29
C ARG A 190 9.48 10.71 24.57
N THR A 191 9.04 9.60 25.17
CA THR A 191 8.00 8.74 24.60
C THR A 191 6.66 9.47 24.51
N LEU A 192 6.27 10.17 25.59
CA LEU A 192 5.02 10.93 25.62
C LEU A 192 5.03 12.05 24.58
N ILE A 193 6.16 12.78 24.48
CA ILE A 193 6.36 13.81 23.44
C ILE A 193 6.26 13.21 22.05
N SER A 194 6.86 12.03 21.81
CA SER A 194 6.75 11.36 20.52
C SER A 194 5.30 11.06 20.15
N ILE A 195 4.49 10.54 21.08
CA ILE A 195 3.10 10.17 20.84
C ILE A 195 2.21 11.41 20.70
N GLU A 196 2.32 12.39 21.60
CA GLU A 196 1.40 13.52 21.65
C GLU A 196 1.74 14.63 20.64
N HIS A 197 3.02 14.78 20.31
CA HIS A 197 3.48 15.92 19.53
C HIS A 197 4.18 15.53 18.23
N VAL A 198 5.07 14.52 18.22
CA VAL A 198 5.86 14.19 17.03
C VAL A 198 5.00 13.42 16.02
N LEU A 199 4.42 12.29 16.41
CA LEU A 199 3.64 11.44 15.51
C LEU A 199 2.47 12.15 14.85
N PRO A 200 1.64 12.97 15.54
CA PRO A 200 0.59 13.71 14.87
C PRO A 200 1.09 14.72 13.85
N ASN A 201 2.25 15.36 14.11
CA ASN A 201 2.83 16.34 13.19
C ASN A 201 3.47 15.72 11.94
N ILE A 202 3.84 14.42 11.97
CA ILE A 202 4.37 13.70 10.81
C ILE A 202 3.32 12.76 10.16
N ALA A 203 2.09 12.73 10.69
CA ALA A 203 1.03 11.82 10.22
C ALA A 203 0.77 11.95 8.70
N THR A 204 0.72 13.18 8.19
CA THR A 204 0.58 13.46 6.75
C THR A 204 1.68 12.78 5.93
N LEU A 205 2.94 12.94 6.36
CA LEU A 205 4.09 12.30 5.70
C LEU A 205 3.95 10.78 5.69
N LEU A 206 3.51 10.20 6.82
CA LEU A 206 3.30 8.76 6.95
C LEU A 206 2.12 8.26 6.11
N LEU A 207 1.04 9.03 5.98
CA LEU A 207 -0.11 8.69 5.13
C LEU A 207 0.29 8.67 3.66
N VAL A 208 0.99 9.69 3.18
CA VAL A 208 1.50 9.74 1.79
C VAL A 208 2.43 8.56 1.53
N GLN A 209 3.39 8.30 2.43
CA GLN A 209 4.27 7.14 2.30
C GLN A 209 3.48 5.83 2.32
N GLY A 210 2.41 5.74 3.10
CA GLY A 210 1.51 4.60 3.17
C GLY A 210 0.85 4.28 1.84
N THR A 211 0.35 5.28 1.12
CA THR A 211 -0.26 5.08 -0.21
C THR A 211 0.75 4.60 -1.24
N ILE A 212 1.97 5.16 -1.24
CA ILE A 212 3.06 4.72 -2.11
C ILE A 212 3.43 3.26 -1.82
N GLN A 213 3.63 2.92 -0.54
CA GLN A 213 3.99 1.54 -0.16
C GLN A 213 2.86 0.56 -0.41
N PHE A 214 1.60 0.99 -0.35
CA PHE A 214 0.47 0.14 -0.69
C PHE A 214 0.44 -0.18 -2.20
N ALA A 215 0.68 0.79 -3.06
CA ALA A 215 0.81 0.57 -4.50
C ALA A 215 1.98 -0.38 -4.83
N LEU A 216 3.15 -0.15 -4.21
CA LEU A 216 4.31 -1.03 -4.35
C LEU A 216 4.07 -2.43 -3.77
N GLY A 217 3.31 -2.54 -2.68
CA GLY A 217 2.91 -3.81 -2.06
C GLY A 217 2.04 -4.66 -2.99
N ILE A 218 1.10 -4.04 -3.71
CA ILE A 218 0.29 -4.73 -4.74
C ILE A 218 1.19 -5.26 -5.86
N LEU A 219 2.15 -4.44 -6.34
CA LEU A 219 3.10 -4.87 -7.37
C LEU A 219 4.02 -5.99 -6.88
N ALA A 220 4.48 -5.93 -5.62
CA ALA A 220 5.31 -6.96 -5.02
C ALA A 220 4.55 -8.29 -4.86
N GLU A 221 3.28 -8.25 -4.39
CA GLU A 221 2.40 -9.43 -4.34
C GLU A 221 2.21 -10.02 -5.73
N ALA A 222 1.87 -9.16 -6.70
CA ALA A 222 1.67 -9.61 -8.07
C ALA A 222 2.94 -10.23 -8.66
N GLY A 223 4.12 -9.66 -8.39
CA GLY A 223 5.41 -10.21 -8.81
C GLY A 223 5.71 -11.58 -8.19
N LEU A 224 5.52 -11.72 -6.87
CA LEU A 224 5.69 -13.01 -6.17
C LEU A 224 4.69 -14.07 -6.67
N SER A 225 3.43 -13.70 -6.85
CA SER A 225 2.40 -14.59 -7.38
C SER A 225 2.67 -14.96 -8.84
N TYR A 226 3.21 -14.02 -9.66
CA TYR A 226 3.59 -14.24 -11.05
C TYR A 226 4.73 -15.25 -11.22
N VAL A 227 5.65 -15.34 -10.25
CA VAL A 227 6.69 -16.38 -10.23
C VAL A 227 6.25 -17.64 -9.48
N GLY A 228 4.98 -17.74 -9.08
CA GLY A 228 4.41 -18.93 -8.43
C GLY A 228 4.63 -19.02 -6.92
N LEU A 229 5.21 -18.00 -6.28
CA LEU A 229 5.57 -17.99 -4.85
C LEU A 229 4.57 -17.25 -3.96
N GLY A 230 3.63 -16.50 -4.53
CA GLY A 230 2.58 -15.77 -3.81
C GLY A 230 1.35 -16.64 -3.51
N THR A 231 0.17 -16.07 -3.75
CA THR A 231 -1.13 -16.71 -3.53
C THR A 231 -1.25 -18.02 -4.31
N GLN A 232 -1.69 -19.08 -3.62
CA GLN A 232 -1.81 -20.43 -4.18
C GLN A 232 -3.28 -20.78 -4.50
N PRO A 233 -3.52 -21.66 -5.52
CA PRO A 233 -4.85 -22.21 -5.77
C PRO A 233 -5.46 -22.84 -4.51
N PRO A 234 -6.81 -22.84 -4.38
CA PRO A 234 -7.80 -22.42 -5.39
C PRO A 234 -8.05 -20.91 -5.43
N MET A 235 -7.46 -20.13 -4.52
CA MET A 235 -7.72 -18.69 -4.43
C MET A 235 -7.02 -17.91 -5.54
N PRO A 236 -7.76 -17.07 -6.31
CA PRO A 236 -7.14 -16.21 -7.30
C PRO A 236 -6.50 -14.98 -6.63
N SER A 237 -5.39 -14.50 -7.20
CA SER A 237 -4.91 -13.13 -7.08
C SER A 237 -4.57 -12.62 -8.48
N TRP A 238 -4.45 -11.33 -8.66
CA TRP A 238 -4.14 -10.78 -9.98
C TRP A 238 -2.79 -11.28 -10.52
N GLY A 239 -1.78 -11.40 -9.64
CA GLY A 239 -0.49 -11.97 -10.01
C GLY A 239 -0.57 -13.46 -10.35
N ARG A 240 -1.38 -14.23 -9.63
CA ARG A 240 -1.61 -15.65 -9.94
C ARG A 240 -2.31 -15.84 -11.30
N MET A 241 -3.29 -14.98 -11.60
CA MET A 241 -3.95 -14.98 -12.91
C MET A 241 -2.95 -14.71 -14.04
N LEU A 242 -2.01 -13.79 -13.84
CA LEU A 242 -0.93 -13.52 -14.79
C LEU A 242 0.02 -14.71 -14.94
N PHE A 243 0.35 -15.43 -13.86
CA PHE A 243 1.11 -16.67 -13.92
C PHE A 243 0.42 -17.72 -14.79
N ASP A 244 -0.88 -17.94 -14.56
CA ASP A 244 -1.67 -18.91 -15.32
C ASP A 244 -1.81 -18.53 -16.81
N ALA A 245 -1.70 -17.23 -17.13
CA ALA A 245 -1.77 -16.71 -18.50
C ALA A 245 -0.47 -16.87 -19.31
N GLN A 246 0.71 -17.03 -18.66
CA GLN A 246 2.04 -16.99 -19.34
C GLN A 246 2.12 -17.87 -20.59
N THR A 247 1.67 -19.10 -20.49
CA THR A 247 1.76 -20.08 -21.58
C THR A 247 0.63 -19.97 -22.63
N ARG A 248 -0.32 -19.04 -22.41
CA ARG A 248 -1.56 -18.94 -23.20
C ARG A 248 -1.81 -17.56 -23.82
N MET A 249 -0.85 -16.65 -23.69
CA MET A 249 -1.00 -15.26 -24.17
C MET A 249 -1.32 -15.14 -25.65
N VAL A 250 -0.85 -16.09 -26.46
CA VAL A 250 -1.10 -16.11 -27.92
C VAL A 250 -2.54 -16.56 -28.25
N VAL A 251 -3.07 -17.51 -27.47
CA VAL A 251 -4.40 -18.12 -27.74
C VAL A 251 -5.50 -17.39 -26.98
N ALA A 252 -5.21 -16.93 -25.76
CA ALA A 252 -6.17 -16.32 -24.86
C ALA A 252 -5.57 -15.05 -24.18
N PRO A 253 -5.30 -13.98 -24.95
CA PRO A 253 -4.64 -12.77 -24.43
C PRO A 253 -5.44 -12.07 -23.32
N TRP A 254 -6.76 -12.21 -23.30
CA TRP A 254 -7.63 -11.65 -22.24
C TRP A 254 -7.29 -12.16 -20.84
N MET A 255 -6.75 -13.38 -20.71
CA MET A 255 -6.30 -13.95 -19.43
C MET A 255 -5.19 -13.12 -18.78
N ALA A 256 -4.36 -12.40 -19.56
CA ALA A 256 -3.31 -11.52 -19.09
C ALA A 256 -3.75 -10.05 -19.06
N ILE A 257 -4.48 -9.60 -20.09
CA ILE A 257 -4.86 -8.19 -20.26
C ILE A 257 -5.72 -7.71 -19.07
N PHE A 258 -6.78 -8.43 -18.71
CA PHE A 258 -7.71 -7.97 -17.69
C PHE A 258 -7.11 -7.93 -16.28
N PRO A 259 -6.41 -8.96 -15.76
CA PRO A 259 -5.75 -8.85 -14.47
C PRO A 259 -4.60 -7.84 -14.48
N GLY A 260 -3.87 -7.71 -15.59
CA GLY A 260 -2.86 -6.67 -15.77
C GLY A 260 -3.45 -5.25 -15.68
N MET A 261 -4.59 -5.02 -16.35
CA MET A 261 -5.33 -3.75 -16.26
C MET A 261 -5.83 -3.47 -14.84
N ALA A 262 -6.31 -4.50 -14.13
CA ALA A 262 -6.75 -4.35 -12.74
C ALA A 262 -5.59 -3.86 -11.84
N ILE A 263 -4.39 -4.41 -12.00
CA ILE A 263 -3.19 -3.95 -11.29
C ILE A 263 -2.87 -2.50 -11.67
N VAL A 264 -2.77 -2.18 -12.96
CA VAL A 264 -2.42 -0.84 -13.45
C VAL A 264 -3.39 0.22 -12.94
N VAL A 265 -4.70 -0.03 -13.07
CA VAL A 265 -5.75 0.90 -12.62
C VAL A 265 -5.65 1.11 -11.10
N THR A 266 -5.45 0.05 -10.32
CA THR A 266 -5.35 0.15 -8.87
C THR A 266 -4.11 0.93 -8.43
N VAL A 267 -2.95 0.62 -9.00
CA VAL A 267 -1.69 1.33 -8.71
C VAL A 267 -1.77 2.80 -9.10
N LEU A 268 -2.36 3.10 -10.27
CA LEU A 268 -2.60 4.48 -10.71
C LEU A 268 -3.53 5.22 -9.75
N GLY A 269 -4.63 4.59 -9.34
CA GLY A 269 -5.57 5.16 -8.37
C GLY A 269 -4.91 5.50 -7.04
N LEU A 270 -4.10 4.58 -6.50
CA LEU A 270 -3.37 4.78 -5.25
C LEU A 270 -2.31 5.88 -5.35
N ASN A 271 -1.56 5.95 -6.44
CA ASN A 271 -0.58 7.02 -6.65
C ASN A 271 -1.26 8.40 -6.76
N LEU A 272 -2.33 8.51 -7.57
CA LEU A 272 -3.10 9.76 -7.67
C LEU A 272 -3.71 10.17 -6.32
N LEU A 273 -4.16 9.20 -5.52
CA LEU A 273 -4.69 9.46 -4.18
C LEU A 273 -3.58 9.98 -3.26
N GLY A 274 -2.40 9.36 -3.28
CA GLY A 274 -1.23 9.78 -2.51
C GLY A 274 -0.76 11.19 -2.86
N ASP A 275 -0.62 11.48 -4.14
CA ASP A 275 -0.27 12.81 -4.64
C ASP A 275 -1.31 13.86 -4.23
N GLY A 276 -2.60 13.52 -4.37
CA GLY A 276 -3.69 14.38 -3.96
C GLY A 276 -3.71 14.68 -2.46
N ILE A 277 -3.43 13.67 -1.61
CA ILE A 277 -3.28 13.85 -0.15
C ILE A 277 -2.09 14.78 0.15
N ALA A 278 -0.95 14.56 -0.52
CA ALA A 278 0.22 15.41 -0.37
C ALA A 278 -0.09 16.88 -0.71
N ASP A 279 -0.74 17.13 -1.84
CA ASP A 279 -1.11 18.48 -2.29
C ASP A 279 -2.07 19.20 -1.33
N ILE A 280 -3.09 18.48 -0.83
CA ILE A 280 -4.11 19.06 0.08
C ILE A 280 -3.47 19.46 1.40
N LEU A 281 -2.51 18.67 1.88
CA LEU A 281 -1.92 18.82 3.20
C LEU A 281 -0.59 19.60 3.17
N ASP A 282 -0.08 20.00 1.97
CA ASP A 282 1.15 20.82 1.85
C ASP A 282 0.88 22.27 2.29
N PRO A 283 1.59 22.77 3.32
CA PRO A 283 1.48 24.16 3.77
C PRO A 283 1.96 25.18 2.72
N LYS A 284 2.82 24.78 1.78
CA LYS A 284 3.39 25.69 0.76
C LYS A 284 2.41 26.06 -0.34
N SER A 285 1.40 25.25 -0.62
CA SER A 285 0.34 25.57 -1.57
C SER A 285 -0.49 26.79 -1.14
N ARG A 286 -0.32 27.27 0.09
CA ARG A 286 -0.97 28.47 0.68
C ARG A 286 -0.36 29.79 0.25
N ARG A 287 0.88 29.83 -0.26
CA ARG A 287 1.60 31.10 -0.59
C ARG A 287 1.47 31.56 -2.03
N GLN A 288 0.81 30.76 -2.89
CA GLN A 288 0.68 31.06 -4.32
C GLN A 288 -0.73 31.44 -4.75
N ARG A 289 -1.63 31.75 -3.79
CA ARG A 289 -2.97 32.29 -4.11
C ARG A 289 -3.20 33.62 -3.41
#